data_1280633937d36980c70295b042bd3e37
#
_entry.id   1280633937d36980c70295b042bd3e37
#
_cell.length_a   1.000
_cell.length_b   1.000
_cell.length_c   1.000
_cell.angle_alpha   90.00
_cell.angle_beta   90.00
_cell.angle_gamma   90.00
#
_symmetry.space_group_name_H-M   'P 1'
#
loop_
_entity.id
_entity.type
_entity.pdbx_description
1 polymer ?
#
loop_
_entity_poly.entity_id
_entity_poly.type
_entity_poly.pdbx_seq_one_letter_code
_entity_poly.pdbx_strand_id
1 'polypeptide(L)'
;MQAEYNDYMLLTRRYLKDYKKMQSDIGVWEQQKADIKAELSDVSVAISRYGGEPGGGSGDMTVVERQAETRGKLEAKLSLIDHNIGELRRVMKTVETAVSALEPEACEIVWDHYVERVEWNVIADRLYLSSAAVRQRGHRAIRDVANTIFVNRAGTYEQVVLIA
;
A
#
# COMPACT_ATOMS: atom_id res chain seq x y z
N MET A 1 17.02 13.76 17.69
CA MET A 1 17.45 14.06 16.30
C MET A 1 18.07 12.85 15.59
N GLN A 2 19.10 12.22 16.14
CA GLN A 2 19.77 11.08 15.46
C GLN A 2 18.95 9.78 15.49
N ALA A 3 18.18 9.53 16.54
CA ALA A 3 17.29 8.37 16.66
C ALA A 3 16.13 8.45 15.64
N GLU A 4 15.46 9.59 15.55
CA GLU A 4 14.34 9.80 14.61
C GLU A 4 14.77 9.69 13.14
N TYR A 5 15.96 10.20 12.80
CA TYR A 5 16.52 10.04 11.46
C TYR A 5 16.79 8.58 11.11
N ASN A 6 17.27 7.78 12.06
CA ASN A 6 17.44 6.35 11.89
C ASN A 6 16.09 5.64 11.65
N ASP A 7 15.02 6.10 12.30
CA ASP A 7 13.68 5.55 12.13
C ASP A 7 13.13 5.81 10.72
N TYR A 8 13.34 7.00 10.15
CA TYR A 8 12.96 7.30 8.76
C TYR A 8 13.75 6.46 7.74
N MET A 9 15.04 6.26 7.98
CA MET A 9 15.87 5.37 7.15
C MET A 9 15.39 3.93 7.22
N LEU A 10 15.03 3.45 8.40
CA LEU A 10 14.50 2.11 8.62
C LEU A 10 13.14 1.94 7.92
N LEU A 11 12.27 2.93 8.05
CA LEU A 11 10.94 2.94 7.44
C LEU A 11 11.03 2.99 5.89
N THR A 12 11.95 3.78 5.34
CA THR A 12 12.21 3.83 3.90
C THR A 12 12.65 2.46 3.38
N ARG A 13 13.60 1.81 4.05
CA ARG A 13 14.04 0.46 3.69
C ARG A 13 12.90 -0.55 3.76
N ARG A 14 12.02 -0.42 4.75
CA ARG A 14 10.85 -1.29 4.89
C ARG A 14 9.87 -1.09 3.73
N TYR A 15 9.54 0.13 3.36
CA TYR A 15 8.67 0.42 2.22
C TYR A 15 9.21 -0.19 0.91
N LEU A 16 10.51 -0.03 0.64
CA LEU A 16 11.14 -0.63 -0.53
C LEU A 16 11.11 -2.17 -0.48
N LYS A 17 11.43 -2.74 0.68
CA LYS A 17 11.43 -4.20 0.88
C LYS A 17 10.04 -4.82 0.74
N ASP A 18 9.01 -4.12 1.15
CA ASP A 18 7.62 -4.58 1.14
C ASP A 18 6.89 -4.17 -0.15
N TYR A 19 7.56 -3.49 -1.09
CA TYR A 19 6.96 -2.97 -2.31
C TYR A 19 6.22 -4.05 -3.12
N LYS A 20 6.88 -5.18 -3.42
CA LYS A 20 6.26 -6.30 -4.14
C LYS A 20 5.13 -6.95 -3.35
N LYS A 21 5.26 -7.02 -2.02
CA LYS A 21 4.19 -7.50 -1.16
C LYS A 21 2.98 -6.59 -1.22
N MET A 22 3.17 -5.27 -1.12
CA MET A 22 2.08 -4.29 -1.27
C MET A 22 1.37 -4.43 -2.62
N GLN A 23 2.12 -4.63 -3.70
CA GLN A 23 1.57 -4.88 -5.03
C GLN A 23 0.71 -6.15 -5.08
N SER A 24 1.19 -7.24 -4.47
CA SER A 24 0.46 -8.49 -4.37
C SER A 24 -0.80 -8.35 -3.50
N ASP A 25 -0.71 -7.65 -2.35
CA ASP A 25 -1.83 -7.42 -1.45
C ASP A 25 -2.95 -6.62 -2.15
N ILE A 26 -2.60 -5.62 -2.96
CA ILE A 26 -3.56 -4.88 -3.80
C ILE A 26 -4.29 -5.85 -4.75
N GLY A 27 -3.57 -6.75 -5.42
CA GLY A 27 -4.17 -7.75 -6.31
C GLY A 27 -5.19 -8.65 -5.60
N VAL A 28 -4.85 -9.10 -4.40
CA VAL A 28 -5.77 -9.91 -3.56
C VAL A 28 -7.01 -9.11 -3.16
N TRP A 29 -6.84 -7.87 -2.76
CA TRP A 29 -7.97 -7.01 -2.36
C TRP A 29 -8.85 -6.60 -3.56
N GLU A 30 -8.28 -6.40 -4.74
CA GLU A 30 -9.07 -6.17 -5.97
C GLU A 30 -9.94 -7.39 -6.31
N GLN A 31 -9.42 -8.62 -6.11
CA GLN A 31 -10.23 -9.83 -6.29
C GLN A 31 -11.36 -9.89 -5.26
N GLN A 32 -11.05 -9.69 -3.97
CA GLN A 32 -12.09 -9.66 -2.92
C GLN A 32 -13.16 -8.59 -3.19
N LYS A 33 -12.76 -7.45 -3.72
CA LYS A 33 -13.69 -6.38 -4.12
C LYS A 33 -14.63 -6.83 -5.24
N ALA A 34 -14.11 -7.57 -6.22
CA ALA A 34 -14.92 -8.13 -7.30
C ALA A 34 -15.92 -9.14 -6.76
N ASP A 35 -15.49 -10.03 -5.86
CA ASP A 35 -16.35 -11.04 -5.24
C ASP A 35 -17.49 -10.40 -4.42
N ILE A 36 -17.18 -9.38 -3.61
CA ILE A 36 -18.19 -8.64 -2.82
C ILE A 36 -19.18 -7.91 -3.73
N LYS A 37 -18.74 -7.35 -4.85
CA LYS A 37 -19.63 -6.69 -5.82
C LYS A 37 -20.60 -7.69 -6.47
N ALA A 38 -20.13 -8.90 -6.77
CA ALA A 38 -20.99 -9.97 -7.28
C ALA A 38 -22.05 -10.37 -6.24
N GLU A 39 -21.64 -10.57 -4.97
CA GLU A 39 -22.55 -10.88 -3.87
C GLU A 39 -23.58 -9.77 -3.62
N LEU A 40 -23.17 -8.49 -3.69
CA LEU A 40 -24.09 -7.35 -3.61
C LEU A 40 -25.13 -7.34 -4.73
N SER A 41 -24.74 -7.72 -5.93
CA SER A 41 -25.67 -7.86 -7.07
C SER A 41 -26.72 -8.93 -6.78
N ASP A 42 -26.33 -10.10 -6.28
CA ASP A 42 -27.23 -11.18 -5.96
C ASP A 42 -28.21 -10.82 -4.84
N VAL A 43 -27.73 -10.16 -3.78
CA VAL A 43 -28.59 -9.65 -2.69
C VAL A 43 -29.60 -8.63 -3.21
N SER A 44 -29.19 -7.75 -4.11
CA SER A 44 -30.07 -6.74 -4.71
C SER A 44 -31.18 -7.37 -5.56
N VAL A 45 -30.88 -8.41 -6.32
CA VAL A 45 -31.86 -9.18 -7.09
C VAL A 45 -32.86 -9.89 -6.16
N ALA A 46 -32.35 -10.47 -5.06
CA ALA A 46 -33.22 -11.13 -4.08
C ALA A 46 -34.19 -10.14 -3.41
N ILE A 47 -33.72 -8.95 -3.00
CA ILE A 47 -34.58 -7.88 -2.43
C ILE A 47 -35.68 -7.49 -3.43
N SER A 48 -35.35 -7.35 -4.71
CA SER A 48 -36.32 -6.97 -5.74
C SER A 48 -37.41 -8.04 -5.97
N ARG A 49 -37.06 -9.33 -5.78
CA ARG A 49 -38.03 -10.43 -5.93
C ARG A 49 -38.98 -10.61 -4.75
N TYR A 50 -38.51 -10.35 -3.52
CA TYR A 50 -39.25 -10.63 -2.29
C TYR A 50 -39.82 -9.36 -1.63
N GLY A 51 -39.44 -8.16 -2.08
CA GLY A 51 -39.86 -6.87 -1.50
C GLY A 51 -41.34 -6.50 -1.73
N GLY A 52 -42.14 -7.36 -2.37
CA GLY A 52 -43.56 -7.11 -2.68
C GLY A 52 -44.59 -7.83 -1.78
N GLU A 53 -44.19 -8.72 -0.89
CA GLU A 53 -45.12 -9.41 0.00
C GLU A 53 -45.13 -8.78 1.42
N PRO A 54 -46.29 -8.30 1.91
CA PRO A 54 -46.44 -7.90 3.29
C PRO A 54 -46.53 -9.14 4.19
N GLY A 55 -45.37 -9.63 4.67
CA GLY A 55 -45.29 -10.69 5.65
C GLY A 55 -45.57 -10.16 7.05
N GLY A 56 -46.80 -10.23 7.50
CA GLY A 56 -47.16 -10.05 8.91
C GLY A 56 -46.76 -11.25 9.72
N GLY A 57 -45.89 -11.10 10.73
CA GLY A 57 -45.55 -12.15 11.68
C GLY A 57 -44.52 -11.71 12.70
N SER A 58 -45.00 -11.50 13.90
CA SER A 58 -44.38 -11.66 15.21
C SER A 58 -42.82 -11.73 15.27
N GLY A 59 -42.17 -10.65 15.70
CA GLY A 59 -40.92 -10.69 16.51
C GLY A 59 -39.61 -11.15 15.84
N ASP A 60 -39.62 -11.72 14.65
CA ASP A 60 -38.44 -12.18 13.93
C ASP A 60 -38.18 -11.28 12.71
N MET A 61 -36.92 -10.96 12.47
CA MET A 61 -36.50 -10.14 11.30
C MET A 61 -37.07 -10.72 10.01
N THR A 62 -37.72 -9.87 9.22
CA THR A 62 -38.21 -10.25 7.88
C THR A 62 -37.04 -10.61 6.95
N VAL A 63 -37.32 -11.39 5.92
CA VAL A 63 -36.29 -11.71 4.89
C VAL A 63 -35.67 -10.45 4.30
N VAL A 64 -36.49 -9.40 4.08
CA VAL A 64 -36.04 -8.11 3.54
C VAL A 64 -35.10 -7.40 4.50
N GLU A 65 -35.39 -7.39 5.81
CA GLU A 65 -34.54 -6.78 6.82
C GLU A 65 -33.18 -7.50 6.93
N ARG A 66 -33.15 -8.83 6.91
CA ARG A 66 -31.89 -9.60 6.91
C ARG A 66 -31.06 -9.33 5.65
N GLN A 67 -31.69 -9.21 4.49
CA GLN A 67 -31.00 -8.87 3.26
C GLN A 67 -30.47 -7.44 3.26
N ALA A 68 -31.22 -6.49 3.81
CA ALA A 68 -30.76 -5.10 3.98
C ALA A 68 -29.57 -5.01 4.94
N GLU A 69 -29.58 -5.77 6.05
CA GLU A 69 -28.44 -5.86 6.97
C GLU A 69 -27.21 -6.47 6.29
N THR A 70 -27.40 -7.58 5.54
CA THR A 70 -26.30 -8.21 4.78
C THR A 70 -25.70 -7.26 3.78
N ARG A 71 -26.53 -6.55 3.03
CA ARG A 71 -26.10 -5.51 2.08
C ARG A 71 -25.27 -4.42 2.78
N GLY A 72 -25.72 -3.90 3.91
CA GLY A 72 -24.99 -2.89 4.68
C GLY A 72 -23.61 -3.37 5.12
N LYS A 73 -23.50 -4.63 5.56
CA LYS A 73 -22.19 -5.25 5.93
C LYS A 73 -21.25 -5.39 4.74
N LEU A 74 -21.76 -5.79 3.58
CA LEU A 74 -20.96 -5.91 2.35
C LEU A 74 -20.49 -4.55 1.85
N GLU A 75 -21.35 -3.54 1.85
CA GLU A 75 -21.01 -2.15 1.47
C GLU A 75 -19.93 -1.57 2.40
N ALA A 76 -20.02 -1.80 3.71
CA ALA A 76 -19.01 -1.38 4.68
C ALA A 76 -17.67 -2.07 4.44
N LYS A 77 -17.68 -3.39 4.17
CA LYS A 77 -16.46 -4.15 3.84
C LYS A 77 -15.84 -3.67 2.53
N LEU A 78 -16.65 -3.36 1.53
CA LEU A 78 -16.18 -2.81 0.25
C LEU A 78 -15.48 -1.47 0.44
N SER A 79 -16.08 -0.57 1.24
CA SER A 79 -15.50 0.73 1.56
C SER A 79 -14.15 0.60 2.28
N LEU A 80 -14.02 -0.34 3.21
CA LEU A 80 -12.76 -0.60 3.90
C LEU A 80 -11.67 -1.11 2.95
N ILE A 81 -12.02 -2.04 2.05
CA ILE A 81 -11.09 -2.55 1.04
C ILE A 81 -10.63 -1.42 0.11
N ASP A 82 -11.55 -0.59 -0.37
CA ASP A 82 -11.22 0.55 -1.23
C ASP A 82 -10.29 1.55 -0.53
N HIS A 83 -10.53 1.83 0.75
CA HIS A 83 -9.64 2.66 1.55
C HIS A 83 -8.23 2.06 1.64
N ASN A 84 -8.12 0.78 1.98
CA ASN A 84 -6.83 0.11 2.13
C ASN A 84 -6.04 0.06 0.81
N ILE A 85 -6.69 -0.24 -0.31
CA ILE A 85 -6.08 -0.19 -1.64
C ILE A 85 -5.56 1.22 -1.93
N GLY A 86 -6.36 2.25 -1.64
CA GLY A 86 -5.97 3.65 -1.83
C GLY A 86 -4.75 4.03 -1.02
N GLU A 87 -4.66 3.59 0.25
CA GLU A 87 -3.51 3.84 1.11
C GLU A 87 -2.24 3.18 0.57
N LEU A 88 -2.30 1.90 0.21
CA LEU A 88 -1.13 1.21 -0.34
C LEU A 88 -0.66 1.83 -1.65
N ARG A 89 -1.57 2.16 -2.56
CA ARG A 89 -1.23 2.84 -3.82
C ARG A 89 -0.55 4.17 -3.59
N ARG A 90 -1.00 4.94 -2.59
CA ARG A 90 -0.39 6.21 -2.22
C ARG A 90 1.04 6.02 -1.73
N VAL A 91 1.27 5.06 -0.83
CA VAL A 91 2.62 4.73 -0.34
C VAL A 91 3.53 4.30 -1.49
N MET A 92 3.07 3.37 -2.34
CA MET A 92 3.84 2.89 -3.48
C MET A 92 4.21 4.03 -4.43
N LYS A 93 3.26 4.88 -4.79
CA LYS A 93 3.53 6.04 -5.65
C LYS A 93 4.52 7.03 -5.02
N THR A 94 4.46 7.24 -3.72
CA THR A 94 5.42 8.09 -3.01
C THR A 94 6.84 7.51 -3.10
N VAL A 95 6.98 6.20 -2.91
CA VAL A 95 8.25 5.48 -3.05
C VAL A 95 8.78 5.55 -4.48
N GLU A 96 7.95 5.25 -5.48
CA GLU A 96 8.31 5.33 -6.90
C GLU A 96 8.81 6.73 -7.28
N THR A 97 8.08 7.76 -6.87
CA THR A 97 8.45 9.15 -7.15
C THR A 97 9.79 9.51 -6.51
N ALA A 98 10.02 9.09 -5.26
CA ALA A 98 11.28 9.37 -4.56
C ALA A 98 12.47 8.63 -5.17
N VAL A 99 12.29 7.38 -5.59
CA VAL A 99 13.34 6.59 -6.25
C VAL A 99 13.61 7.14 -7.65
N SER A 100 12.58 7.51 -8.41
CA SER A 100 12.72 8.09 -9.75
C SER A 100 13.43 9.45 -9.77
N ALA A 101 13.49 10.14 -8.63
CA ALA A 101 14.23 11.40 -8.49
C ALA A 101 15.74 11.21 -8.30
N LEU A 102 16.21 9.97 -8.10
CA LEU A 102 17.63 9.65 -8.01
C LEU A 102 18.30 9.66 -9.39
N GLU A 103 19.64 9.80 -9.39
CA GLU A 103 20.44 9.52 -10.58
C GLU A 103 20.22 8.08 -11.07
N PRO A 104 20.28 7.82 -12.39
CA PRO A 104 19.93 6.51 -12.97
C PRO A 104 20.64 5.33 -12.32
N GLU A 105 21.94 5.43 -12.07
CA GLU A 105 22.73 4.38 -11.41
C GLU A 105 22.26 4.14 -9.97
N ALA A 106 22.00 5.21 -9.21
CA ALA A 106 21.53 5.11 -7.85
C ALA A 106 20.10 4.52 -7.77
N CYS A 107 19.24 4.86 -8.73
CA CYS A 107 17.91 4.29 -8.90
C CYS A 107 18.00 2.77 -9.11
N GLU A 108 18.87 2.32 -10.04
CA GLU A 108 19.10 0.90 -10.32
C GLU A 108 19.59 0.15 -9.06
N ILE A 109 20.59 0.68 -8.36
CA ILE A 109 21.13 0.08 -7.14
C ILE A 109 20.05 -0.08 -6.06
N VAL A 110 19.25 0.95 -5.84
CA VAL A 110 18.18 0.93 -4.83
C VAL A 110 17.10 -0.07 -5.20
N TRP A 111 16.64 -0.03 -6.45
CA TRP A 111 15.60 -0.92 -6.92
C TRP A 111 16.02 -2.38 -6.87
N ASP A 112 17.17 -2.69 -7.45
CA ASP A 112 17.70 -4.05 -7.50
C ASP A 112 17.93 -4.64 -6.11
N HIS A 113 18.58 -3.90 -5.22
CA HIS A 113 18.90 -4.46 -3.91
C HIS A 113 17.69 -4.54 -2.97
N TYR A 114 16.89 -3.46 -2.88
CA TYR A 114 15.83 -3.40 -1.87
C TYR A 114 14.50 -3.97 -2.36
N VAL A 115 14.15 -3.81 -3.64
CA VAL A 115 12.89 -4.31 -4.20
C VAL A 115 13.06 -5.69 -4.81
N GLU A 116 14.08 -5.86 -5.69
CA GLU A 116 14.34 -7.13 -6.38
C GLU A 116 15.14 -8.14 -5.54
N ARG A 117 15.71 -7.71 -4.41
CA ARG A 117 16.52 -8.55 -3.51
C ARG A 117 17.79 -9.09 -4.14
N VAL A 118 18.34 -8.38 -5.11
CA VAL A 118 19.62 -8.74 -5.75
C VAL A 118 20.78 -8.49 -4.76
N GLU A 119 21.73 -9.40 -4.71
CA GLU A 119 22.92 -9.27 -3.86
C GLU A 119 23.84 -8.16 -4.35
N TRP A 120 24.50 -7.48 -3.40
CA TRP A 120 25.44 -6.40 -3.69
C TRP A 120 26.54 -6.76 -4.68
N ASN A 121 27.07 -8.00 -4.60
CA ASN A 121 28.13 -8.47 -5.49
C ASN A 121 27.64 -8.56 -6.93
N VAL A 122 26.40 -9.05 -7.14
CA VAL A 122 25.80 -9.16 -8.48
C VAL A 122 25.57 -7.78 -9.10
N ILE A 123 25.13 -6.81 -8.30
CA ILE A 123 24.96 -5.43 -8.76
C ILE A 123 26.33 -4.81 -9.09
N ALA A 124 27.33 -5.07 -8.24
CA ALA A 124 28.69 -4.58 -8.41
C ALA A 124 29.33 -5.08 -9.72
N ASP A 125 29.18 -6.37 -9.99
CA ASP A 125 29.68 -6.98 -11.24
C ASP A 125 29.02 -6.36 -12.47
N ARG A 126 27.71 -6.13 -12.43
CA ARG A 126 26.94 -5.53 -13.52
C ARG A 126 27.34 -4.08 -13.81
N LEU A 127 27.61 -3.31 -12.75
CA LEU A 127 27.99 -1.90 -12.84
C LEU A 127 29.51 -1.70 -13.00
N TYR A 128 30.31 -2.76 -13.03
CA TYR A 128 31.76 -2.69 -13.06
C TYR A 128 32.37 -1.90 -11.91
N LEU A 129 31.77 -2.05 -10.71
CA LEU A 129 32.18 -1.40 -9.48
C LEU A 129 32.60 -2.38 -8.41
N SER A 130 33.29 -1.89 -7.37
CA SER A 130 33.51 -2.72 -6.18
C SER A 130 32.23 -2.83 -5.35
N SER A 131 32.04 -3.98 -4.69
CA SER A 131 30.90 -4.21 -3.78
C SER A 131 30.83 -3.16 -2.67
N ALA A 132 31.97 -2.66 -2.19
CA ALA A 132 32.03 -1.58 -1.21
C ALA A 132 31.50 -0.25 -1.78
N ALA A 133 31.86 0.08 -3.02
CA ALA A 133 31.38 1.29 -3.71
C ALA A 133 29.86 1.25 -3.93
N VAL A 134 29.32 0.10 -4.38
CA VAL A 134 27.87 -0.08 -4.58
C VAL A 134 27.11 0.06 -3.26
N ARG A 135 27.58 -0.58 -2.18
CA ARG A 135 26.97 -0.42 -0.85
C ARG A 135 26.97 1.02 -0.39
N GLN A 136 28.06 1.74 -0.54
CA GLN A 136 28.17 3.14 -0.16
C GLN A 136 27.19 4.02 -0.95
N ARG A 137 27.11 3.81 -2.26
CA ARG A 137 26.13 4.51 -3.13
C ARG A 137 24.70 4.15 -2.75
N GLY A 138 24.38 2.87 -2.52
CA GLY A 138 23.09 2.42 -2.06
C GLY A 138 22.66 3.07 -0.72
N HIS A 139 23.56 3.14 0.25
CA HIS A 139 23.28 3.81 1.53
C HIS A 139 23.05 5.32 1.39
N ARG A 140 23.80 5.98 0.49
CA ARG A 140 23.57 7.40 0.18
C ARG A 140 22.21 7.59 -0.48
N ALA A 141 21.91 6.79 -1.49
CA ALA A 141 20.66 6.84 -2.22
C ALA A 141 19.43 6.61 -1.32
N ILE A 142 19.49 5.65 -0.38
CA ILE A 142 18.40 5.47 0.62
C ILE A 142 18.20 6.70 1.48
N ARG A 143 19.27 7.43 1.80
CA ARG A 143 19.16 8.70 2.53
C ARG A 143 18.41 9.76 1.72
N ASP A 144 18.71 9.84 0.44
CA ASP A 144 18.07 10.79 -0.46
C ASP A 144 16.60 10.44 -0.68
N VAL A 145 16.28 9.15 -0.82
CA VAL A 145 14.88 8.65 -0.86
C VAL A 145 14.14 8.99 0.44
N ALA A 146 14.74 8.73 1.60
CA ALA A 146 14.13 9.05 2.89
C ALA A 146 13.84 10.55 3.02
N ASN A 147 14.81 11.38 2.66
CA ASN A 147 14.63 12.83 2.64
C ASN A 147 13.47 13.25 1.72
N THR A 148 13.37 12.67 0.54
CA THR A 148 12.29 12.99 -0.40
C THR A 148 10.92 12.56 0.14
N ILE A 149 10.82 11.35 0.73
CA ILE A 149 9.55 10.83 1.27
C ILE A 149 9.06 11.65 2.46
N PHE A 150 9.96 11.99 3.40
CA PHE A 150 9.56 12.55 4.69
C PHE A 150 9.62 14.08 4.73
N VAL A 151 10.58 14.71 4.07
CA VAL A 151 10.71 16.19 4.04
C VAL A 151 9.59 16.83 3.21
N ASN A 152 9.19 16.23 2.09
CA ASN A 152 8.09 16.75 1.27
C ASN A 152 6.71 16.69 1.97
N ARG A 153 6.58 15.95 3.06
CA ARG A 153 5.34 15.91 3.86
C ARG A 153 5.23 17.03 4.88
N ALA A 154 6.35 17.64 5.30
CA ALA A 154 6.39 18.53 6.45
C ALA A 154 6.98 19.91 6.17
N GLY A 155 7.47 20.18 4.98
CA GLY A 155 7.99 21.50 4.56
C GLY A 155 9.34 21.91 5.17
N THR A 156 9.71 21.41 6.36
CA THR A 156 11.02 21.61 6.99
C THR A 156 11.35 20.45 7.93
N TYR A 157 12.63 20.18 8.12
CA TYR A 157 13.14 19.13 9.01
C TYR A 157 12.60 19.24 10.46
N GLU A 158 12.33 20.46 10.92
CA GLU A 158 11.79 20.73 12.25
C GLU A 158 10.29 20.42 12.37
N GLN A 159 9.54 20.49 11.27
CA GLN A 159 8.11 20.20 11.25
C GLN A 159 7.79 18.69 11.14
N VAL A 160 8.70 17.88 10.60
CA VAL A 160 8.56 16.40 10.57
C VAL A 160 8.60 15.81 11.98
N VAL A 161 9.41 16.41 12.84
CA VAL A 161 9.58 16.02 14.25
C VAL A 161 8.35 16.32 15.11
N LEU A 162 7.52 17.29 14.71
CA LEU A 162 6.36 17.75 15.48
C LEU A 162 5.04 17.06 15.13
N ILE A 163 5.01 16.22 14.10
CA ILE A 163 3.78 15.55 13.60
C ILE A 163 3.82 14.02 13.83
N ALA A 164 4.95 13.48 14.26
CA ALA A 164 5.10 12.08 14.68
C ALA A 164 4.89 11.95 16.18
#